data_2244d02901fb190ede0c95e4bd68ec23
#
_entry.id   2244d02901fb190ede0c95e4bd68ec23
#
_cell.length_a   1.000
_cell.length_b   1.000
_cell.length_c   1.000
_cell.angle_alpha   90.00
_cell.angle_beta   90.00
_cell.angle_gamma   90.00
#
_symmetry.space_group_name_H-M   'P 1'
#
loop_
_entity.id
_entity.type
_entity.pdbx_description
1 polymer ?
#
loop_
_entity_poly.entity_id
_entity_poly.type
_entity_poly.pdbx_seq_one_letter_code
_entity_poly.pdbx_strand_id
1 'polypeptide(L)'
;SPLDMDLLLTLIKYNDKQMTLEDLSKAVNRDKSTVFRSLQKLTGLGICVKESRTLKEGGHFHVYSSISRDIFKLETEKRVKELEQSLRRILKKFEDDLDVMLDDVYKKKKYAE
;
A
#
# COMPACT_ATOMS: atom_id res chain seq x y z
N SER A 1 10.92 0.78 1.47
CA SER A 1 12.29 1.10 1.93
C SER A 1 12.26 1.59 3.37
N PRO A 2 13.38 1.56 4.08
CA PRO A 2 13.44 2.10 5.44
C PRO A 2 13.03 3.56 5.54
N LEU A 3 13.37 4.37 4.54
CA LEU A 3 12.97 5.78 4.51
C LEU A 3 11.45 5.94 4.40
N ASP A 4 10.80 5.12 3.57
CA ASP A 4 9.34 5.16 3.42
C ASP A 4 8.66 4.92 4.77
N MET A 5 9.15 3.94 5.53
CA MET A 5 8.63 3.63 6.85
C MET A 5 8.89 4.75 7.85
N ASP A 6 10.10 5.32 7.85
CA ASP A 6 10.45 6.42 8.73
C ASP A 6 9.56 7.66 8.49
N LEU A 7 9.30 7.95 7.21
CA LEU A 7 8.41 9.05 6.84
C LEU A 7 6.97 8.78 7.28
N LEU A 8 6.47 7.58 7.06
CA LEU A 8 5.12 7.21 7.47
C LEU A 8 4.96 7.33 8.98
N LEU A 9 5.90 6.80 9.75
CA LEU A 9 5.87 6.89 11.21
C LEU A 9 5.96 8.34 11.68
N THR A 10 6.75 9.18 11.02
CA THR A 10 6.85 10.61 11.33
C THR A 10 5.52 11.32 11.08
N LEU A 11 4.87 11.02 9.95
CA LEU A 11 3.57 11.59 9.61
C LEU A 11 2.48 11.16 10.62
N ILE A 12 2.50 9.91 11.04
CA ILE A 12 1.57 9.40 12.05
C ILE A 12 1.80 10.10 13.40
N LYS A 13 3.06 10.22 13.80
CA LYS A 13 3.45 10.85 15.07
C LYS A 13 2.99 12.32 15.14
N TYR A 14 3.09 13.03 14.03
CA TYR A 14 2.73 14.45 13.93
C TYR A 14 1.47 14.69 13.10
N ASN A 15 0.50 13.78 13.17
CA ASN A 15 -0.71 13.88 12.34
C ASN A 15 -1.59 15.08 12.65
N ASP A 16 -1.41 15.71 13.82
CA ASP A 16 -2.08 16.94 14.22
C ASP A 16 -1.38 18.21 13.68
N LYS A 17 -0.24 18.05 13.02
CA LYS A 17 0.54 19.14 12.46
C LYS A 17 0.61 19.04 10.94
N GLN A 18 0.68 20.18 10.29
CA GLN A 18 0.92 20.26 8.86
C GLN A 18 2.44 20.22 8.62
N MET A 19 2.91 19.14 8.02
CA MET A 19 4.34 18.92 7.76
C MET A 19 4.66 19.24 6.33
N THR A 20 5.58 20.18 6.11
CA THR A 20 6.10 20.50 4.79
C THR A 20 7.21 19.52 4.41
N LEU A 21 7.61 19.54 3.12
CA LEU A 21 8.76 18.77 2.66
C LEU A 21 10.01 19.11 3.48
N GLU A 22 10.21 20.38 3.78
CA GLU A 22 11.35 20.83 4.56
C GLU A 22 11.32 20.27 5.99
N ASP A 23 10.15 20.34 6.65
CA ASP A 23 9.95 19.77 7.98
C ASP A 23 10.29 18.30 8.01
N LEU A 24 9.79 17.55 7.02
CA LEU A 24 10.00 16.11 6.92
C LEU A 24 11.47 15.78 6.65
N SER A 25 12.12 16.53 5.77
CA SER A 25 13.54 16.35 5.47
C SER A 25 14.40 16.51 6.72
N LYS A 26 14.09 17.50 7.53
CA LYS A 26 14.78 17.73 8.82
C LYS A 26 14.50 16.60 9.81
N ALA A 27 13.23 16.17 9.89
CA ALA A 27 12.82 15.12 10.82
C ALA A 27 13.51 13.78 10.57
N VAL A 28 13.68 13.40 9.28
CA VAL A 28 14.32 12.13 8.92
C VAL A 28 15.79 12.27 8.54
N ASN A 29 16.32 13.50 8.58
CA ASN A 29 17.71 13.83 8.28
C ASN A 29 18.15 13.32 6.91
N ARG A 30 17.34 13.61 5.88
CA ARG A 30 17.60 13.22 4.48
C ARG A 30 17.35 14.43 3.58
N ASP A 31 17.95 14.43 2.41
CA ASP A 31 17.79 15.51 1.44
C ASP A 31 16.35 15.57 0.89
N LYS A 32 15.96 16.77 0.47
CA LYS A 32 14.60 17.04 0.00
C LYS A 32 14.22 16.21 -1.22
N SER A 33 15.14 15.98 -2.15
CA SER A 33 14.86 15.20 -3.36
C SER A 33 14.52 13.75 -3.02
N THR A 34 15.26 13.15 -2.12
CA THR A 34 15.04 11.77 -1.67
C THR A 34 13.72 11.65 -0.92
N VAL A 35 13.45 12.59 0.00
CA VAL A 35 12.21 12.64 0.78
C VAL A 35 11.01 12.85 -0.15
N PHE A 36 11.13 13.75 -1.12
CA PHE A 36 10.05 14.02 -2.08
C PHE A 36 9.67 12.76 -2.87
N ARG A 37 10.65 11.99 -3.33
CA ARG A 37 10.38 10.74 -4.06
C ARG A 37 9.67 9.71 -3.19
N SER A 38 10.06 9.60 -1.93
CA SER A 38 9.39 8.71 -0.98
C SER A 38 7.95 9.16 -0.71
N LEU A 39 7.73 10.47 -0.54
CA LEU A 39 6.39 11.04 -0.34
C LEU A 39 5.49 10.81 -1.56
N GLN A 40 6.03 10.93 -2.77
CA GLN A 40 5.28 10.62 -3.99
C GLN A 40 4.81 9.16 -3.99
N LYS A 41 5.67 8.24 -3.59
CA LYS A 41 5.32 6.82 -3.48
C LYS A 41 4.22 6.61 -2.45
N LEU A 42 4.36 7.17 -1.26
CA LEU A 42 3.36 7.04 -0.18
C LEU A 42 2.02 7.67 -0.56
N THR A 43 2.05 8.81 -1.25
CA THR A 43 0.84 9.47 -1.75
C THR A 43 0.18 8.61 -2.83
N GLY A 44 0.97 8.05 -3.74
CA GLY A 44 0.46 7.14 -4.76
C GLY A 44 -0.17 5.88 -4.21
N LEU A 45 0.30 5.40 -3.07
CA LEU A 45 -0.28 4.25 -2.37
C LEU A 45 -1.54 4.61 -1.55
N GLY A 46 -1.85 5.89 -1.43
CA GLY A 46 -3.04 6.35 -0.70
C GLY A 46 -2.89 6.38 0.82
N ILE A 47 -1.68 6.24 1.34
CA ILE A 47 -1.42 6.26 2.78
C ILE A 47 -0.89 7.60 3.28
N CYS A 48 -0.55 8.48 2.37
CA CYS A 48 -0.14 9.87 2.64
C CYS A 48 -1.04 10.81 1.84
N VAL A 49 -1.44 11.91 2.46
CA VAL A 49 -2.27 12.94 1.83
C VAL A 49 -1.43 14.18 1.63
N LYS A 50 -1.48 14.73 0.41
CA LYS A 50 -0.82 15.96 0.03
C LYS A 50 -1.88 17.03 -0.17
N GLU A 51 -1.74 18.15 0.52
CA GLU A 51 -2.66 19.28 0.38
C GLU A 51 -1.89 20.55 0.02
N SER A 52 -2.49 21.37 -0.84
CA SER A 52 -1.93 22.67 -1.19
C SER A 52 -2.39 23.74 -0.21
N ARG A 53 -1.48 24.64 0.15
CA ARG A 53 -1.76 25.81 0.99
C ARG A 53 -1.27 27.04 0.27
N THR A 54 -1.94 28.18 0.50
CA THR A 54 -1.61 29.46 -0.11
C THR A 54 -0.97 30.38 0.92
N LEU A 55 0.11 31.01 0.54
CA LEU A 55 0.75 32.05 1.35
C LEU A 55 -0.02 33.36 1.22
N LYS A 56 -0.04 34.17 2.29
CA LYS A 56 -0.68 35.50 2.28
C LYS A 56 -0.10 36.43 1.23
N GLU A 57 1.19 36.25 0.95
CA GLU A 57 1.93 37.08 -0.01
C GLU A 57 1.89 36.52 -1.45
N GLY A 58 1.08 35.51 -1.69
CA GLY A 58 1.04 34.78 -2.95
C GLY A 58 1.98 33.60 -2.94
N GLY A 59 1.78 32.68 -3.89
CA GLY A 59 2.52 31.44 -3.95
C GLY A 59 1.85 30.31 -3.17
N HIS A 60 2.31 29.10 -3.42
CA HIS A 60 1.74 27.88 -2.87
C HIS A 60 2.82 27.04 -2.21
N PHE A 61 2.43 26.29 -1.20
CA PHE A 61 3.27 25.25 -0.64
C PHE A 61 2.41 24.02 -0.33
N HIS A 62 3.05 22.88 -0.18
CA HIS A 62 2.36 21.62 0.10
C HIS A 62 2.62 21.17 1.53
N VAL A 63 1.59 20.62 2.14
CA VAL A 63 1.70 19.95 3.43
C VAL A 63 1.29 18.49 3.29
N TYR A 64 1.86 17.66 4.10
CA TYR A 64 1.68 16.21 4.06
C TYR A 64 1.15 15.73 5.39
N SER A 65 0.28 14.73 5.35
CA SER A 65 -0.26 14.08 6.53
C SER A 65 -0.52 12.61 6.23
N SER A 66 -0.60 11.80 7.27
CA SER A 66 -1.04 10.42 7.10
C SER A 66 -2.56 10.37 7.01
N ILE A 67 -3.10 9.32 6.39
CA ILE A 67 -4.52 9.05 6.49
C ILE A 67 -4.87 8.69 7.93
N SER A 68 -6.16 8.84 8.31
CA SER A 68 -6.59 8.51 9.66
C SER A 68 -6.40 7.02 9.94
N ARG A 69 -6.28 6.67 11.22
CA ARG A 69 -6.17 5.29 11.66
C ARG A 69 -7.32 4.43 11.13
N ASP A 70 -8.54 4.95 11.17
CA ASP A 70 -9.71 4.20 10.74
C ASP A 70 -9.73 3.99 9.23
N ILE A 71 -9.34 4.99 8.45
CA ILE A 71 -9.22 4.86 6.99
C ILE A 71 -8.11 3.88 6.65
N PHE A 72 -6.96 3.96 7.33
CA PHE A 72 -5.86 3.04 7.12
C PHE A 72 -6.30 1.59 7.36
N LYS A 73 -7.01 1.35 8.46
CA LYS A 73 -7.54 0.03 8.80
C LYS A 73 -8.53 -0.47 7.75
N LEU A 74 -9.45 0.39 7.32
CA LEU A 74 -10.46 0.05 6.32
C LEU A 74 -9.82 -0.32 4.97
N GLU A 75 -8.85 0.47 4.50
CA GLU A 75 -8.14 0.22 3.25
C GLU A 75 -7.32 -1.08 3.32
N THR A 76 -6.70 -1.34 4.47
CA THR A 76 -5.93 -2.57 4.68
C THR A 76 -6.86 -3.80 4.66
N GLU A 77 -7.99 -3.74 5.35
CA GLU A 77 -8.97 -4.82 5.36
C GLU A 77 -9.51 -5.12 3.96
N LYS A 78 -9.76 -4.08 3.17
CA LYS A 78 -10.20 -4.21 1.79
C LYS A 78 -9.17 -4.96 0.95
N ARG A 79 -7.89 -4.61 1.07
CA ARG A 79 -6.80 -5.27 0.33
C ARG A 79 -6.63 -6.73 0.76
N VAL A 80 -6.78 -7.01 2.04
CA VAL A 80 -6.73 -8.37 2.57
C VAL A 80 -7.85 -9.23 1.96
N LYS A 81 -9.07 -8.70 1.90
CA LYS A 81 -10.20 -9.40 1.27
C LYS A 81 -9.97 -9.68 -0.21
N GLU A 82 -9.44 -8.70 -0.93
CA GLU A 82 -9.12 -8.86 -2.35
C GLU A 82 -8.08 -9.97 -2.55
N LEU A 83 -7.07 -10.02 -1.70
CA LEU A 83 -6.04 -11.06 -1.72
C LEU A 83 -6.62 -12.43 -1.38
N GLU A 84 -7.47 -12.53 -0.37
CA GLU A 84 -8.16 -13.78 -0.02
C GLU A 84 -8.99 -14.31 -1.17
N GLN A 85 -9.75 -13.44 -1.85
CA GLN A 85 -10.56 -13.84 -3.01
C GLN A 85 -9.71 -14.32 -4.16
N SER A 86 -8.59 -13.66 -4.44
CA SER A 86 -7.64 -14.07 -5.49
C SER A 86 -7.04 -15.43 -5.16
N LEU A 87 -6.67 -15.64 -3.91
CA LEU A 87 -6.11 -16.90 -3.46
C LEU A 87 -7.13 -18.04 -3.55
N ARG A 88 -8.39 -17.79 -3.18
CA ARG A 88 -9.48 -18.77 -3.30
C ARG A 88 -9.69 -19.19 -4.74
N ARG A 89 -9.66 -18.25 -5.70
CA ARG A 89 -9.79 -18.57 -7.14
C ARG A 89 -8.64 -19.45 -7.62
N ILE A 90 -7.42 -19.16 -7.19
CA ILE A 90 -6.24 -19.95 -7.55
C ILE A 90 -6.35 -21.38 -6.99
N LEU A 91 -6.72 -21.49 -5.72
CA LEU A 91 -6.87 -22.80 -5.05
C LEU A 91 -7.99 -23.61 -5.68
N LYS A 92 -9.13 -22.99 -6.04
CA LYS A 92 -10.22 -23.68 -6.68
C LYS A 92 -9.81 -24.20 -8.06
N LYS A 93 -9.11 -23.40 -8.82
CA LYS A 93 -8.60 -23.83 -10.12
C LYS A 93 -7.65 -25.03 -9.97
N PHE A 94 -6.79 -24.99 -8.99
CA PHE A 94 -5.88 -26.10 -8.69
C PHE A 94 -6.66 -27.39 -8.35
N GLU A 95 -7.69 -27.29 -7.51
CA GLU A 95 -8.55 -28.44 -7.17
C GLU A 95 -9.25 -29.00 -8.40
N ASP A 96 -9.82 -28.13 -9.24
CA ASP A 96 -10.51 -28.55 -10.46
C ASP A 96 -9.54 -29.25 -11.42
N ASP A 97 -8.35 -28.71 -11.61
CA ASP A 97 -7.32 -29.30 -12.46
C ASP A 97 -6.85 -30.66 -11.90
N LEU A 98 -6.73 -30.76 -10.59
CA LEU A 98 -6.36 -32.01 -9.92
C LEU A 98 -7.44 -33.08 -10.14
N ASP A 99 -8.71 -32.74 -9.99
CA ASP A 99 -9.83 -33.67 -10.22
C ASP A 99 -9.81 -34.21 -11.65
N VAL A 100 -9.62 -33.33 -12.63
CA VAL A 100 -9.53 -33.75 -14.05
C VAL A 100 -8.34 -34.70 -14.25
N MET A 101 -7.20 -34.38 -13.65
CA MET A 101 -5.99 -35.19 -13.76
C MET A 101 -6.18 -36.57 -13.12
N LEU A 102 -6.78 -36.60 -11.94
CA LEU A 102 -7.07 -37.86 -11.23
C LEU A 102 -8.07 -38.75 -12.00
N ASP A 103 -9.13 -38.13 -12.51
CA ASP A 103 -10.13 -38.87 -13.32
C ASP A 103 -9.47 -39.50 -14.54
N ASP A 104 -8.61 -38.76 -15.23
CA ASP A 104 -7.90 -39.28 -16.43
C ASP A 104 -6.99 -40.46 -16.06
N VAL A 105 -6.23 -40.34 -14.99
CA VAL A 105 -5.33 -41.41 -14.51
C VAL A 105 -6.11 -42.64 -14.11
N TYR A 106 -7.18 -42.50 -13.36
CA TYR A 106 -7.99 -43.63 -12.90
C TYR A 106 -8.74 -44.31 -14.07
N LYS A 107 -9.19 -43.57 -15.04
CA LYS A 107 -9.78 -44.17 -16.28
C LYS A 107 -8.74 -45.00 -17.00
N LYS A 108 -7.54 -44.50 -17.22
CA LYS A 108 -6.45 -45.22 -17.88
C LYS A 108 -6.08 -46.47 -17.11
N LYS A 109 -6.01 -46.41 -15.80
CA LYS A 109 -5.73 -47.55 -14.94
C LYS A 109 -6.82 -48.62 -15.07
N LYS A 110 -8.11 -48.25 -15.11
CA LYS A 110 -9.23 -49.14 -15.24
C LYS A 110 -9.19 -49.90 -16.56
N TYR A 111 -8.83 -49.26 -17.66
CA TYR A 111 -8.76 -49.90 -18.97
C TYR A 111 -7.46 -50.70 -19.19
N ALA A 112 -6.41 -50.42 -18.43
CA ALA A 112 -5.14 -51.14 -18.52
C ALA A 112 -5.19 -52.49 -17.79
N GLU A 113 -6.11 -52.67 -16.89
CA GLU A 113 -6.34 -53.94 -16.21
C GLU A 113 -7.22 -54.84 -17.09
#